data_6b05ed74b951b1724629d19bb591e171
#
_entry.id   6b05ed74b951b1724629d19bb591e171
#
_cell.length_a   1.000
_cell.length_b   1.000
_cell.length_c   1.000
_cell.angle_alpha   90.00
_cell.angle_beta   90.00
_cell.angle_gamma   90.00
#
_symmetry.space_group_name_H-M   'P 1'
#
loop_
_entity.id
_entity.type
_entity.pdbx_description
1 polymer ?
#
loop_
_entity_poly.entity_id
_entity_poly.type
_entity_poly.pdbx_seq_one_letter_code
_entity_poly.pdbx_strand_id
1 'polypeptide(L)'
;MNANELANIWRRPIYLPYLQDPLTPEALRTAEEELGRTLPRELVMMLSIQNGGYLRYELEGYPLDAIGGIGEAYPSLTRFNWGEERKCVSFELNGLVPFSGDGHWYLCLDYRASERPAVAYIDVECDEQSIIAQDFASFLALLRLDASGKIAVQTGLDLNGTKARLEEILSVRARAADPQLYGFSVYNFAREGGVLSLSPNEVRLGFSRRGERRFKELKNFSEPALRYAELDAGAMILDVFKEELMDKILRELKSAGLCAQSLKDAVGA
;
A
#
# COMPACT_ATOMS: atom_id res chain seq x y z
N MET A 1 7.53 14.14 1.71
CA MET A 1 8.29 12.94 1.28
C MET A 1 9.47 13.32 0.41
N ASN A 2 10.65 12.71 0.65
CA ASN A 2 11.82 12.85 -0.22
C ASN A 2 11.80 11.80 -1.36
N ALA A 3 12.74 11.87 -2.30
CA ALA A 3 12.78 10.96 -3.47
C ALA A 3 12.89 9.48 -3.10
N ASN A 4 13.60 9.13 -2.02
CA ASN A 4 13.73 7.74 -1.56
C ASN A 4 12.42 7.24 -0.92
N GLU A 5 11.71 8.10 -0.19
CA GLU A 5 10.40 7.78 0.36
C GLU A 5 9.37 7.58 -0.75
N LEU A 6 9.39 8.42 -1.79
CA LEU A 6 8.54 8.26 -2.97
C LEU A 6 8.83 6.96 -3.74
N ALA A 7 10.10 6.52 -3.80
CA ALA A 7 10.47 5.24 -4.40
C ALA A 7 9.89 4.04 -3.64
N ASN A 8 9.72 4.18 -2.33
CA ASN A 8 9.21 3.13 -1.44
C ASN A 8 7.70 3.23 -1.14
N ILE A 9 6.98 4.16 -1.80
CA ILE A 9 5.56 4.35 -1.53
C ILE A 9 4.68 3.20 -2.04
N TRP A 10 5.17 2.51 -3.08
CA TRP A 10 4.42 1.45 -3.74
C TRP A 10 4.52 0.13 -3.00
N ARG A 11 3.37 -0.54 -2.88
CA ARG A 11 3.28 -1.87 -2.25
C ARG A 11 3.99 -2.93 -3.10
N ARG A 12 4.71 -3.82 -2.44
CA ARG A 12 5.32 -4.99 -3.04
C ARG A 12 4.65 -6.27 -2.50
N PRO A 13 4.42 -7.30 -3.33
CA PRO A 13 4.65 -7.36 -4.79
C PRO A 13 3.68 -6.47 -5.55
N ILE A 14 4.07 -6.06 -6.76
CA ILE A 14 3.22 -5.25 -7.63
C ILE A 14 2.02 -6.08 -8.10
N TYR A 15 0.82 -5.49 -8.05
CA TYR A 15 -0.37 -6.06 -8.67
C TYR A 15 -0.45 -5.60 -10.13
N LEU A 16 -0.07 -6.48 -11.05
CA LEU A 16 0.05 -6.17 -12.48
C LEU A 16 -1.18 -5.56 -13.14
N PRO A 17 -2.43 -5.97 -12.80
CA PRO A 17 -3.60 -5.37 -13.42
C PRO A 17 -3.70 -3.85 -13.21
N TYR A 18 -3.09 -3.30 -12.15
CA TYR A 18 -3.10 -1.87 -11.87
C TYR A 18 -1.87 -1.12 -12.36
N LEU A 19 -0.88 -1.85 -12.87
CA LEU A 19 0.34 -1.27 -13.41
C LEU A 19 0.14 -0.91 -14.89
N GLN A 20 0.23 0.37 -15.20
CA GLN A 20 0.25 0.88 -16.58
C GLN A 20 1.65 0.68 -17.19
N ASP A 21 1.77 0.95 -18.50
CA ASP A 21 3.08 1.03 -19.13
C ASP A 21 3.92 2.16 -18.51
N PRO A 22 5.27 2.08 -18.56
CA PRO A 22 6.13 3.12 -18.01
C PRO A 22 5.74 4.51 -18.53
N LEU A 23 5.62 5.48 -17.61
CA LEU A 23 5.22 6.83 -17.96
C LEU A 23 6.32 7.51 -18.81
N THR A 24 5.97 7.86 -20.05
CA THR A 24 6.84 8.63 -20.94
C THR A 24 6.45 10.11 -20.89
N PRO A 25 7.38 11.03 -21.27
CA PRO A 25 7.05 12.46 -21.40
C PRO A 25 5.89 12.73 -22.38
N GLU A 26 5.78 11.91 -23.46
CA GLU A 26 4.68 11.97 -24.40
C GLU A 26 3.35 11.58 -23.77
N ALA A 27 3.31 10.46 -23.07
CA ALA A 27 2.10 9.99 -22.40
C ALA A 27 1.63 11.01 -21.35
N LEU A 28 2.55 11.61 -20.58
CA LEU A 28 2.25 12.67 -19.64
C LEU A 28 1.62 13.87 -20.32
N ARG A 29 2.25 14.38 -21.40
CA ARG A 29 1.73 15.53 -22.14
C ARG A 29 0.32 15.27 -22.69
N THR A 30 0.12 14.11 -23.31
CA THR A 30 -1.20 13.71 -23.82
C THR A 30 -2.24 13.65 -22.72
N ALA A 31 -1.88 13.09 -21.57
CA ALA A 31 -2.78 13.04 -20.41
C ALA A 31 -3.16 14.43 -19.89
N GLU A 32 -2.20 15.33 -19.76
CA GLU A 32 -2.46 16.73 -19.34
C GLU A 32 -3.30 17.49 -20.36
N GLU A 33 -3.10 17.26 -21.68
CA GLU A 33 -3.93 17.80 -22.75
C GLU A 33 -5.37 17.26 -22.67
N GLU A 34 -5.56 15.95 -22.49
CA GLU A 34 -6.88 15.32 -22.34
C GLU A 34 -7.62 15.82 -21.09
N LEU A 35 -6.92 15.97 -19.98
CA LEU A 35 -7.49 16.46 -18.73
C LEU A 35 -7.72 17.99 -18.76
N GLY A 36 -7.05 18.72 -19.66
CA GLY A 36 -7.01 20.18 -19.67
C GLY A 36 -6.37 20.76 -18.41
N ARG A 37 -5.50 20.02 -17.74
CA ARG A 37 -4.88 20.36 -16.44
C ARG A 37 -3.46 19.84 -16.36
N THR A 38 -2.59 20.60 -15.69
CA THR A 38 -1.24 20.14 -15.34
C THR A 38 -1.29 19.33 -14.05
N LEU A 39 -0.67 18.15 -14.05
CA LEU A 39 -0.64 17.28 -12.88
C LEU A 39 0.38 17.75 -11.82
N PRO A 40 0.12 17.54 -10.53
CA PRO A 40 1.07 17.85 -9.48
C PRO A 40 2.41 17.14 -9.70
N ARG A 41 3.50 17.87 -9.49
CA ARG A 41 4.86 17.38 -9.71
C ARG A 41 5.14 16.08 -8.92
N GLU A 42 4.70 16.04 -7.68
CA GLU A 42 4.90 14.88 -6.79
C GLU A 42 4.17 13.64 -7.32
N LEU A 43 2.97 13.80 -7.84
CA LEU A 43 2.22 12.72 -8.48
C LEU A 43 2.95 12.23 -9.74
N VAL A 44 3.42 13.14 -10.59
CA VAL A 44 4.20 12.80 -11.79
C VAL A 44 5.48 12.05 -11.40
N MET A 45 6.19 12.49 -10.35
CA MET A 45 7.38 11.78 -9.83
C MET A 45 7.04 10.36 -9.38
N MET A 46 5.95 10.16 -8.64
CA MET A 46 5.47 8.84 -8.23
C MET A 46 5.17 7.94 -9.43
N LEU A 47 4.40 8.46 -10.39
CA LEU A 47 4.01 7.71 -11.59
C LEU A 47 5.19 7.43 -12.53
N SER A 48 6.24 8.24 -12.49
CA SER A 48 7.49 7.98 -13.24
C SER A 48 8.30 6.82 -12.64
N ILE A 49 8.14 6.54 -11.34
CA ILE A 49 8.77 5.39 -10.67
C ILE A 49 7.95 4.12 -10.95
N GLN A 50 6.65 4.21 -10.77
CA GLN A 50 5.69 3.14 -11.06
C GLN A 50 4.37 3.78 -11.47
N ASN A 51 3.91 3.46 -12.66
CA ASN A 51 2.72 4.08 -13.24
C ASN A 51 1.44 3.38 -12.78
N GLY A 52 1.04 3.66 -11.54
CA GLY A 52 -0.15 3.12 -10.88
C GLY A 52 0.10 1.86 -10.04
N GLY A 53 -0.79 1.61 -9.10
CA GLY A 53 -0.74 0.44 -8.24
C GLY A 53 -1.16 0.69 -6.80
N TYR A 54 -1.06 -0.36 -5.98
CA TYR A 54 -1.31 -0.29 -4.54
C TYR A 54 -0.21 0.46 -3.79
N LEU A 55 -0.62 1.20 -2.76
CA LEU A 55 0.29 1.85 -1.82
C LEU A 55 0.58 0.94 -0.61
N ARG A 56 1.72 1.15 0.02
CA ARG A 56 2.04 0.60 1.34
C ARG A 56 1.72 1.57 2.49
N TYR A 57 1.06 2.68 2.15
CA TYR A 57 0.64 3.73 3.07
C TYR A 57 -0.88 3.81 3.09
N GLU A 58 -1.40 4.23 4.23
CA GLU A 58 -2.81 4.50 4.48
C GLU A 58 -3.02 5.99 4.77
N LEU A 59 -4.24 6.44 4.59
CA LEU A 59 -4.69 7.79 4.93
C LEU A 59 -5.67 7.69 6.09
N GLU A 60 -5.32 8.22 7.26
CA GLU A 60 -6.15 8.11 8.46
C GLU A 60 -7.53 8.76 8.22
N GLY A 61 -8.58 8.00 8.50
CA GLY A 61 -9.97 8.44 8.36
C GLY A 61 -10.54 8.39 6.95
N TYR A 62 -9.76 8.03 5.93
CA TYR A 62 -10.21 7.96 4.55
C TYR A 62 -9.71 6.68 3.88
N PRO A 63 -10.53 6.05 3.02
CA PRO A 63 -10.07 4.91 2.26
C PRO A 63 -9.01 5.33 1.22
N LEU A 64 -7.90 4.60 1.19
CA LEU A 64 -6.84 4.77 0.19
C LEU A 64 -6.05 3.47 0.07
N ASP A 65 -6.25 2.76 -1.03
CA ASP A 65 -5.50 1.52 -1.30
C ASP A 65 -4.55 1.66 -2.48
N ALA A 66 -5.01 2.30 -3.55
CA ALA A 66 -4.29 2.39 -4.82
C ALA A 66 -4.34 3.80 -5.40
N ILE A 67 -3.35 4.12 -6.22
CA ILE A 67 -3.36 5.30 -7.09
C ILE A 67 -3.42 4.82 -8.53
N GLY A 68 -4.34 5.40 -9.30
CA GLY A 68 -4.45 5.19 -10.74
C GLY A 68 -3.24 5.73 -11.51
N GLY A 69 -2.83 5.02 -12.55
CA GLY A 69 -1.79 5.47 -13.44
C GLY A 69 -2.31 6.27 -14.63
N ILE A 70 -1.42 6.65 -15.53
CA ILE A 70 -1.72 7.25 -16.83
C ILE A 70 -1.63 6.15 -17.88
N GLY A 71 -2.76 5.76 -18.47
CA GLY A 71 -2.85 4.69 -19.46
C GLY A 71 -4.26 4.14 -19.64
N GLU A 72 -4.39 3.04 -20.36
CA GLU A 72 -5.69 2.47 -20.74
C GLU A 72 -6.30 1.53 -19.71
N ALA A 73 -5.48 0.90 -18.86
CA ALA A 73 -5.98 -0.06 -17.89
C ALA A 73 -6.58 0.64 -16.65
N TYR A 74 -7.61 0.04 -16.06
CA TYR A 74 -8.15 0.52 -14.78
C TYR A 74 -7.19 0.17 -13.63
N PRO A 75 -7.03 1.05 -12.63
CA PRO A 75 -7.53 2.43 -12.53
C PRO A 75 -6.65 3.42 -13.31
N SER A 76 -7.28 4.40 -13.96
CA SER A 76 -6.58 5.39 -14.79
C SER A 76 -7.10 6.81 -14.54
N LEU A 77 -6.18 7.75 -14.39
CA LEU A 77 -6.49 9.17 -14.23
C LEU A 77 -7.20 9.76 -15.47
N THR A 78 -6.88 9.25 -16.67
CA THR A 78 -7.38 9.81 -17.94
C THR A 78 -8.62 9.08 -18.47
N ARG A 79 -8.99 7.95 -17.88
CA ARG A 79 -10.14 7.15 -18.35
C ARG A 79 -11.37 7.26 -17.43
N PHE A 80 -11.29 8.07 -16.40
CA PHE A 80 -12.42 8.29 -15.53
C PHE A 80 -13.42 9.26 -16.18
N ASN A 81 -14.69 8.94 -16.08
CA ASN A 81 -15.77 9.79 -16.57
C ASN A 81 -16.91 9.83 -15.53
N TRP A 82 -17.23 11.03 -15.04
CA TRP A 82 -18.37 11.29 -14.15
C TRP A 82 -19.73 11.07 -14.87
N GLY A 83 -20.07 9.82 -15.13
CA GLY A 83 -21.31 9.46 -15.83
C GLY A 83 -22.57 9.65 -14.98
N GLU A 84 -23.04 8.55 -14.43
CA GLU A 84 -24.26 8.54 -13.58
C GLU A 84 -24.02 9.19 -12.21
N GLU A 85 -22.76 9.25 -11.72
CA GLU A 85 -22.37 9.89 -10.47
C GLU A 85 -22.78 11.36 -10.41
N ARG A 86 -22.86 12.06 -11.55
CA ARG A 86 -23.37 13.44 -11.64
C ARG A 86 -24.81 13.58 -11.15
N LYS A 87 -25.57 12.50 -11.14
CA LYS A 87 -26.98 12.50 -10.69
C LYS A 87 -27.10 12.20 -9.19
N CYS A 88 -26.03 11.70 -8.59
CA CYS A 88 -26.02 11.26 -7.20
C CYS A 88 -25.57 12.34 -6.22
N VAL A 89 -24.94 13.41 -6.71
CA VAL A 89 -24.39 14.46 -5.85
C VAL A 89 -24.98 15.84 -6.15
N SER A 90 -25.05 16.67 -5.11
CA SER A 90 -25.61 18.03 -5.19
C SER A 90 -24.56 19.09 -5.56
N PHE A 91 -23.25 18.75 -5.59
CA PHE A 91 -22.15 19.66 -5.86
C PHE A 91 -21.52 19.43 -7.24
N GLU A 92 -20.75 20.39 -7.69
CA GLU A 92 -20.08 20.38 -9.01
C GLU A 92 -18.92 19.37 -9.02
N LEU A 93 -18.94 18.43 -9.97
CA LEU A 93 -17.88 17.46 -10.21
C LEU A 93 -16.87 17.91 -11.29
N ASN A 94 -17.22 18.94 -12.06
CA ASN A 94 -16.34 19.46 -13.08
C ASN A 94 -15.10 20.12 -12.46
N GLY A 95 -13.91 19.75 -12.93
CA GLY A 95 -12.65 20.18 -12.32
C GLY A 95 -12.11 19.26 -11.23
N LEU A 96 -12.80 18.15 -10.92
CA LEU A 96 -12.30 17.06 -10.09
C LEU A 96 -11.70 15.97 -10.97
N VAL A 97 -10.45 15.61 -10.72
CA VAL A 97 -9.74 14.53 -11.41
C VAL A 97 -9.47 13.41 -10.41
N PRO A 98 -10.22 12.29 -10.46
CA PRO A 98 -10.00 11.16 -9.56
C PRO A 98 -8.63 10.50 -9.79
N PHE A 99 -7.92 10.23 -8.70
CA PHE A 99 -6.68 9.47 -8.74
C PHE A 99 -6.74 8.18 -7.90
N SER A 100 -7.77 8.03 -7.07
CA SER A 100 -8.08 6.82 -6.30
C SER A 100 -9.60 6.73 -6.12
N GLY A 101 -10.15 5.52 -5.94
CA GLY A 101 -11.57 5.30 -5.69
C GLY A 101 -12.02 3.90 -6.08
N ASP A 102 -13.25 3.54 -5.67
CA ASP A 102 -13.84 2.22 -5.91
C ASP A 102 -15.21 2.27 -6.61
N GLY A 103 -15.69 3.47 -6.96
CA GLY A 103 -17.01 3.70 -7.55
C GLY A 103 -18.02 4.31 -6.56
N HIS A 104 -17.80 4.17 -5.26
CA HIS A 104 -18.66 4.74 -4.20
C HIS A 104 -18.03 6.00 -3.63
N TRP A 105 -16.73 6.03 -3.53
CA TRP A 105 -15.93 7.16 -3.08
C TRP A 105 -14.71 7.39 -3.99
N TYR A 106 -14.19 8.61 -3.96
CA TYR A 106 -13.02 9.02 -4.75
C TYR A 106 -12.12 9.98 -3.99
N LEU A 107 -10.81 9.84 -4.20
CA LEU A 107 -9.84 10.90 -3.91
C LEU A 107 -9.51 11.60 -5.22
N CYS A 108 -9.69 12.91 -5.22
CA CYS A 108 -9.59 13.74 -6.43
C CYS A 108 -8.55 14.84 -6.28
N LEU A 109 -7.89 15.17 -7.39
CA LEU A 109 -7.26 16.48 -7.55
C LEU A 109 -8.37 17.49 -7.85
N ASP A 110 -8.54 18.48 -6.97
CA ASP A 110 -9.59 19.48 -7.06
C ASP A 110 -9.07 20.78 -7.67
N TYR A 111 -9.34 20.98 -8.95
CA TYR A 111 -8.97 22.18 -9.72
C TYR A 111 -10.08 23.24 -9.75
N ARG A 112 -11.18 23.09 -9.01
CA ARG A 112 -12.32 24.01 -9.07
C ARG A 112 -11.97 25.42 -8.60
N ALA A 113 -11.03 25.55 -7.68
CA ALA A 113 -10.64 26.84 -7.12
C ALA A 113 -9.36 27.42 -7.74
N SER A 114 -8.45 26.60 -8.26
CA SER A 114 -7.17 27.07 -8.81
C SER A 114 -6.51 26.05 -9.74
N GLU A 115 -5.53 26.49 -10.53
CA GLU A 115 -4.68 25.62 -11.36
C GLU A 115 -3.76 24.70 -10.53
N ARG A 116 -3.52 25.04 -9.27
CA ARG A 116 -2.83 24.17 -8.31
C ARG A 116 -3.90 23.45 -7.50
N PRO A 117 -4.08 22.13 -7.73
CA PRO A 117 -5.21 21.44 -7.14
C PRO A 117 -5.01 21.16 -5.65
N ALA A 118 -6.09 21.30 -4.90
CA ALA A 118 -6.22 20.66 -3.60
C ALA A 118 -6.44 19.15 -3.77
N VAL A 119 -6.40 18.40 -2.67
CA VAL A 119 -6.86 17.00 -2.63
C VAL A 119 -8.18 16.95 -1.90
N ALA A 120 -9.21 16.41 -2.56
CA ALA A 120 -10.56 16.27 -2.03
C ALA A 120 -10.96 14.80 -1.93
N TYR A 121 -11.72 14.48 -0.89
CA TYR A 121 -12.51 13.26 -0.78
C TYR A 121 -13.93 13.53 -1.26
N ILE A 122 -14.47 12.63 -2.04
CA ILE A 122 -15.82 12.68 -2.61
C ILE A 122 -16.49 11.35 -2.29
N ASP A 123 -17.64 11.40 -1.62
CA ASP A 123 -18.52 10.26 -1.39
C ASP A 123 -19.78 10.47 -2.21
N VAL A 124 -19.97 9.65 -3.25
CA VAL A 124 -21.09 9.79 -4.17
C VAL A 124 -22.36 9.13 -3.65
N GLU A 125 -22.28 8.21 -2.69
CA GLU A 125 -23.43 7.59 -2.06
C GLU A 125 -24.03 8.46 -0.95
N CYS A 126 -23.15 9.14 -0.19
CA CYS A 126 -23.56 10.01 0.90
C CYS A 126 -23.79 11.47 0.48
N ASP A 127 -23.51 11.83 -0.77
CA ASP A 127 -23.53 13.22 -1.27
C ASP A 127 -22.63 14.13 -0.43
N GLU A 128 -21.42 13.67 -0.10
CA GLU A 128 -20.46 14.37 0.75
C GLU A 128 -19.16 14.69 0.02
N GLN A 129 -18.56 15.83 0.40
CA GLN A 129 -17.23 16.20 -0.05
C GLN A 129 -16.44 16.88 1.05
N SER A 130 -15.12 16.69 1.06
CA SER A 130 -14.22 17.37 1.99
C SER A 130 -12.85 17.62 1.36
N ILE A 131 -12.22 18.74 1.70
CA ILE A 131 -10.82 19.01 1.35
C ILE A 131 -9.93 18.33 2.38
N ILE A 132 -9.10 17.41 1.94
CA ILE A 132 -8.15 16.68 2.77
C ILE A 132 -6.83 17.45 2.91
N ALA A 133 -6.34 18.02 1.81
CA ALA A 133 -5.08 18.74 1.76
C ALA A 133 -5.12 19.88 0.75
N GLN A 134 -4.33 20.92 1.00
CA GLN A 134 -4.32 22.12 0.14
C GLN A 134 -3.53 21.90 -1.16
N ASP A 135 -2.69 20.90 -1.21
CA ASP A 135 -1.97 20.43 -2.39
C ASP A 135 -1.53 18.96 -2.23
N PHE A 136 -1.03 18.36 -3.32
CA PHE A 136 -0.64 16.96 -3.34
C PHE A 136 0.58 16.68 -2.46
N ALA A 137 1.50 17.63 -2.29
CA ALA A 137 2.65 17.47 -1.38
C ALA A 137 2.19 17.38 0.09
N SER A 138 1.23 18.23 0.47
CA SER A 138 0.60 18.19 1.81
C SER A 138 -0.19 16.90 2.01
N PHE A 139 -0.88 16.40 0.98
CA PHE A 139 -1.55 15.10 1.02
C PHE A 139 -0.55 13.97 1.30
N LEU A 140 0.59 13.92 0.59
CA LEU A 140 1.63 12.91 0.82
C LEU A 140 2.19 12.96 2.25
N ALA A 141 2.20 14.13 2.89
CA ALA A 141 2.65 14.27 4.27
C ALA A 141 1.66 13.70 5.31
N LEU A 142 0.40 13.49 4.92
CA LEU A 142 -0.62 12.85 5.77
C LEU A 142 -0.54 11.33 5.77
N LEU A 143 0.10 10.75 4.76
CA LEU A 143 0.19 9.31 4.62
C LEU A 143 1.01 8.68 5.76
N ARG A 144 0.54 7.55 6.28
CA ARG A 144 1.22 6.75 7.29
C ARG A 144 1.46 5.36 6.74
N LEU A 145 2.60 4.75 7.09
CA LEU A 145 2.88 3.38 6.68
C LEU A 145 1.82 2.44 7.25
N ASP A 146 1.22 1.58 6.41
CA ASP A 146 0.33 0.50 6.87
C ASP A 146 1.15 -0.51 7.70
N ALA A 147 1.16 -0.28 8.99
CA ALA A 147 1.87 -1.07 9.98
C ALA A 147 0.90 -1.76 10.97
N SER A 148 -0.41 -1.62 10.75
CA SER A 148 -1.45 -2.16 11.63
C SER A 148 -1.38 -3.68 11.72
N GLY A 149 -1.62 -4.21 12.92
CA GLY A 149 -1.65 -5.66 13.15
C GLY A 149 -0.34 -6.38 12.88
N LYS A 150 0.81 -5.72 12.94
CA LYS A 150 2.12 -6.32 12.62
C LYS A 150 3.13 -6.09 13.74
N ILE A 151 3.91 -7.12 14.05
CA ILE A 151 5.01 -7.08 15.02
C ILE A 151 6.32 -7.38 14.28
N ALA A 152 7.31 -6.51 14.43
CA ALA A 152 8.68 -6.80 14.05
C ALA A 152 9.35 -7.59 15.17
N VAL A 153 9.93 -8.76 14.83
CA VAL A 153 10.58 -9.67 15.78
C VAL A 153 12.04 -9.86 15.36
N GLN A 154 12.95 -9.60 16.26
CA GLN A 154 14.39 -9.80 16.06
C GLN A 154 14.88 -10.82 17.10
N THR A 155 15.21 -12.02 16.66
CA THR A 155 15.68 -13.10 17.53
C THR A 155 17.15 -13.40 17.32
N GLY A 156 17.75 -12.95 16.22
CA GLY A 156 19.08 -13.40 15.77
C GLY A 156 19.08 -14.83 15.22
N LEU A 157 17.91 -15.48 15.16
CA LEU A 157 17.73 -16.82 14.63
C LEU A 157 17.18 -16.76 13.20
N ASP A 158 17.32 -17.84 12.46
CA ASP A 158 16.60 -18.02 11.19
C ASP A 158 15.09 -18.16 11.42
N LEU A 159 14.33 -18.24 10.33
CA LEU A 159 12.86 -18.37 10.39
C LEU A 159 12.40 -19.61 11.18
N ASN A 160 13.11 -20.75 11.05
CA ASN A 160 12.76 -21.99 11.75
C ASN A 160 13.05 -21.89 13.26
N GLY A 161 14.17 -21.30 13.63
CA GLY A 161 14.52 -21.01 15.01
C GLY A 161 13.55 -20.04 15.66
N THR A 162 13.18 -18.96 14.94
CA THR A 162 12.19 -17.98 15.40
C THR A 162 10.81 -18.65 15.56
N LYS A 163 10.38 -19.48 14.60
CA LYS A 163 9.15 -20.27 14.69
C LYS A 163 9.14 -21.13 15.95
N ALA A 164 10.21 -21.89 16.18
CA ALA A 164 10.28 -22.79 17.36
C ALA A 164 10.21 -22.00 18.68
N ARG A 165 10.85 -20.84 18.73
CA ARG A 165 10.79 -19.95 19.90
C ARG A 165 9.39 -19.39 20.13
N LEU A 166 8.68 -19.00 19.06
CA LEU A 166 7.28 -18.56 19.16
C LEU A 166 6.34 -19.69 19.58
N GLU A 167 6.53 -20.92 19.11
CA GLU A 167 5.75 -22.08 19.55
C GLU A 167 5.85 -22.30 21.06
N GLU A 168 7.04 -22.16 21.62
CA GLU A 168 7.30 -22.28 23.05
C GLU A 168 6.61 -21.16 23.84
N ILE A 169 6.85 -19.89 23.45
CA ILE A 169 6.32 -18.72 24.18
C ILE A 169 4.80 -18.67 24.13
N LEU A 170 4.24 -18.86 22.94
CA LEU A 170 2.79 -18.75 22.72
C LEU A 170 2.03 -20.02 23.07
N SER A 171 2.73 -21.12 23.39
CA SER A 171 2.16 -22.44 23.70
C SER A 171 1.20 -22.95 22.61
N VAL A 172 1.58 -22.72 21.34
CA VAL A 172 0.82 -23.14 20.16
C VAL A 172 1.74 -23.79 19.13
N ARG A 173 1.17 -24.59 18.22
CA ARG A 173 1.91 -25.19 17.12
C ARG A 173 1.68 -24.44 15.83
N ALA A 174 2.76 -24.18 15.10
CA ALA A 174 2.71 -23.60 13.79
C ALA A 174 2.32 -24.62 12.71
N ARG A 175 1.64 -24.14 11.69
CA ARG A 175 1.40 -24.86 10.44
C ARG A 175 2.08 -24.13 9.31
N ALA A 176 2.87 -24.82 8.50
CA ALA A 176 3.46 -24.23 7.30
C ALA A 176 2.36 -23.87 6.30
N ALA A 177 2.42 -22.67 5.75
CA ALA A 177 1.65 -22.30 4.57
C ALA A 177 2.34 -22.84 3.31
N ASP A 178 1.61 -22.90 2.19
CA ASP A 178 2.19 -23.35 0.93
C ASP A 178 3.29 -22.38 0.45
N PRO A 179 4.56 -22.82 0.38
CA PRO A 179 5.66 -21.94 -0.05
C PRO A 179 5.50 -21.42 -1.49
N GLN A 180 4.72 -22.12 -2.33
CA GLN A 180 4.47 -21.67 -3.71
C GLN A 180 3.68 -20.36 -3.78
N LEU A 181 2.90 -20.04 -2.74
CA LEU A 181 2.14 -18.80 -2.65
C LEU A 181 3.01 -17.59 -2.30
N TYR A 182 4.11 -17.79 -1.59
CA TYR A 182 4.91 -16.71 -1.01
C TYR A 182 6.33 -16.62 -1.56
N GLY A 183 6.87 -17.71 -2.14
CA GLY A 183 8.28 -17.80 -2.55
C GLY A 183 9.25 -18.10 -1.41
N PHE A 184 8.76 -18.12 -0.19
CA PHE A 184 9.49 -18.46 1.04
C PHE A 184 8.52 -19.12 2.03
N SER A 185 9.07 -19.74 3.08
CA SER A 185 8.26 -20.38 4.12
C SER A 185 7.52 -19.34 4.96
N VAL A 186 6.25 -19.60 5.24
CA VAL A 186 5.40 -18.83 6.15
C VAL A 186 4.78 -19.80 7.15
N TYR A 187 4.71 -19.41 8.42
CA TYR A 187 4.17 -20.23 9.49
C TYR A 187 2.96 -19.57 10.16
N ASN A 188 1.83 -20.26 10.14
CA ASN A 188 0.59 -19.78 10.74
C ASN A 188 0.36 -20.44 12.10
N PHE A 189 -0.04 -19.64 13.09
CA PHE A 189 -0.41 -20.07 14.44
C PHE A 189 -1.86 -19.71 14.69
N ALA A 190 -2.67 -20.68 15.12
CA ALA A 190 -4.05 -20.43 15.55
C ALA A 190 -4.06 -20.16 17.06
N ARG A 191 -4.61 -19.03 17.47
CA ARG A 191 -4.70 -18.66 18.88
C ARG A 191 -5.94 -17.81 19.19
N GLU A 192 -6.72 -18.23 20.19
CA GLU A 192 -7.88 -17.50 20.71
C GLU A 192 -8.85 -16.99 19.62
N GLY A 193 -9.10 -17.84 18.62
CA GLY A 193 -9.97 -17.53 17.49
C GLY A 193 -9.36 -16.58 16.46
N GLY A 194 -8.08 -16.22 16.62
CA GLY A 194 -7.31 -15.44 15.64
C GLY A 194 -6.21 -16.27 14.97
N VAL A 195 -5.60 -15.70 13.94
CA VAL A 195 -4.46 -16.26 13.23
C VAL A 195 -3.28 -15.28 13.36
N LEU A 196 -2.10 -15.84 13.60
CA LEU A 196 -0.83 -15.13 13.51
C LEU A 196 -0.04 -15.72 12.35
N SER A 197 0.69 -14.91 11.59
CA SER A 197 1.46 -15.39 10.44
C SER A 197 2.89 -14.88 10.51
N LEU A 198 3.86 -15.76 10.75
CA LEU A 198 5.28 -15.46 10.78
C LEU A 198 5.89 -15.61 9.39
N SER A 199 6.57 -14.58 8.92
CA SER A 199 7.31 -14.56 7.66
C SER A 199 8.63 -13.81 7.81
N PRO A 200 9.62 -14.05 6.93
CA PRO A 200 10.79 -13.17 6.84
C PRO A 200 10.37 -11.77 6.36
N ASN A 201 11.24 -10.78 6.57
CA ASN A 201 11.07 -9.45 6.02
C ASN A 201 11.44 -9.41 4.52
N GLU A 202 10.82 -10.28 3.74
CA GLU A 202 11.05 -10.42 2.31
C GLU A 202 9.79 -10.09 1.51
N VAL A 203 9.95 -9.62 0.28
CA VAL A 203 8.83 -9.41 -0.64
C VAL A 203 8.33 -10.77 -1.14
N ARG A 204 7.05 -11.02 -0.96
CA ARG A 204 6.38 -12.24 -1.42
C ARG A 204 6.44 -12.35 -2.94
N LEU A 205 6.43 -13.58 -3.48
CA LEU A 205 6.13 -13.79 -4.89
C LEU A 205 4.77 -13.17 -5.19
N GLY A 206 4.72 -12.36 -6.24
CA GLY A 206 3.54 -11.60 -6.59
C GLY A 206 2.43 -12.44 -7.21
N PHE A 207 1.34 -11.76 -7.53
CA PHE A 207 0.17 -12.33 -8.22
C PHE A 207 0.44 -12.71 -9.68
N SER A 208 1.68 -12.58 -10.18
CA SER A 208 2.03 -12.94 -11.53
C SER A 208 2.56 -14.38 -11.62
N ARG A 209 2.17 -15.07 -12.66
CA ARG A 209 2.66 -16.40 -12.99
C ARG A 209 3.84 -16.30 -13.94
N ARG A 210 4.78 -17.27 -13.86
CA ARG A 210 5.97 -17.32 -14.73
C ARG A 210 5.69 -17.25 -16.26
N GLY A 211 4.46 -17.54 -16.69
CA GLY A 211 4.03 -17.46 -18.09
C GLY A 211 3.42 -16.13 -18.50
N GLU A 212 3.20 -15.20 -17.60
CA GLU A 212 2.60 -13.92 -17.92
C GLU A 212 3.60 -12.97 -18.60
N ARG A 213 3.09 -12.18 -19.57
CA ARG A 213 3.90 -11.29 -20.41
C ARG A 213 4.79 -10.35 -19.60
N ARG A 214 4.30 -9.84 -18.46
CA ARG A 214 5.00 -8.85 -17.63
C ARG A 214 5.76 -9.45 -16.44
N PHE A 215 5.84 -10.78 -16.35
CA PHE A 215 6.55 -11.44 -15.24
C PHE A 215 8.03 -11.02 -15.11
N LYS A 216 8.72 -10.81 -16.27
CA LYS A 216 10.12 -10.36 -16.27
C LYS A 216 10.25 -8.94 -15.73
N GLU A 217 9.29 -8.05 -16.02
CA GLU A 217 9.26 -6.69 -15.48
C GLU A 217 9.06 -6.71 -13.97
N LEU A 218 8.12 -7.55 -13.48
CA LEU A 218 7.92 -7.74 -12.06
C LEU A 218 9.18 -8.16 -11.33
N LYS A 219 9.94 -9.06 -11.91
CA LYS A 219 11.19 -9.51 -11.31
C LYS A 219 12.17 -8.34 -11.12
N ASN A 220 12.26 -7.43 -12.09
CA ASN A 220 13.11 -6.25 -11.99
C ASN A 220 12.64 -5.27 -10.91
N PHE A 221 11.34 -5.16 -10.66
CA PHE A 221 10.78 -4.33 -9.59
C PHE A 221 10.83 -4.99 -8.20
N SER A 222 11.06 -6.31 -8.13
CA SER A 222 10.99 -7.09 -6.89
C SER A 222 12.34 -7.44 -6.29
N GLU A 223 13.47 -7.17 -6.95
CA GLU A 223 14.81 -7.53 -6.47
C GLU A 223 15.63 -6.29 -6.08
N PRO A 224 16.33 -6.34 -4.97
CA PRO A 224 16.20 -7.16 -3.77
C PRO A 224 15.41 -6.39 -2.70
N ALA A 225 14.12 -6.53 -2.70
CA ALA A 225 13.30 -5.71 -1.84
C ALA A 225 13.00 -6.41 -0.51
N LEU A 226 13.35 -5.76 0.58
CA LEU A 226 12.74 -6.04 1.87
C LEU A 226 11.28 -5.57 1.84
N ARG A 227 10.40 -6.31 2.50
CA ARG A 227 8.99 -5.91 2.67
C ARG A 227 8.89 -4.56 3.39
N TYR A 228 9.74 -4.38 4.40
CA TYR A 228 9.95 -3.14 5.14
C TYR A 228 11.44 -2.80 5.12
N ALA A 229 11.80 -1.86 4.25
CA ALA A 229 13.19 -1.43 4.07
C ALA A 229 13.74 -0.67 5.30
N GLU A 230 12.84 -0.24 6.17
CA GLU A 230 13.14 0.44 7.44
C GLU A 230 13.64 -0.51 8.52
N LEU A 231 13.45 -1.82 8.34
CA LEU A 231 13.88 -2.86 9.28
C LEU A 231 15.16 -3.55 8.80
N ASP A 232 15.90 -4.12 9.75
CA ASP A 232 17.02 -5.00 9.44
C ASP A 232 16.59 -6.21 8.60
N ALA A 233 17.46 -6.67 7.69
CA ALA A 233 17.19 -7.80 6.81
C ALA A 233 16.88 -9.12 7.58
N GLY A 234 17.43 -9.25 8.81
CA GLY A 234 17.16 -10.40 9.68
C GLY A 234 15.87 -10.30 10.50
N ALA A 235 15.12 -9.20 10.39
CA ALA A 235 13.85 -9.07 11.08
C ALA A 235 12.81 -10.03 10.50
N MET A 236 12.00 -10.62 11.39
CA MET A 236 10.82 -11.39 11.02
C MET A 236 9.56 -10.56 11.26
N ILE A 237 8.56 -10.76 10.43
CA ILE A 237 7.27 -10.10 10.56
C ILE A 237 6.25 -11.10 11.08
N LEU A 238 5.60 -10.76 12.18
CA LEU A 238 4.46 -11.50 12.71
C LEU A 238 3.20 -10.67 12.45
N ASP A 239 2.45 -11.04 11.41
CA ASP A 239 1.14 -10.46 11.12
C ASP A 239 0.12 -11.02 12.13
N VAL A 240 -0.66 -10.17 12.80
CA VAL A 240 -1.69 -10.50 13.79
C VAL A 240 -3.04 -10.09 13.23
N PHE A 241 -3.82 -11.07 12.74
CA PHE A 241 -5.08 -10.81 12.02
C PHE A 241 -6.28 -10.54 12.95
N LYS A 242 -6.08 -10.52 14.24
CA LYS A 242 -7.08 -10.14 15.24
C LYS A 242 -6.50 -9.05 16.13
N GLU A 243 -6.96 -7.84 15.96
CA GLU A 243 -6.39 -6.64 16.57
C GLU A 243 -6.33 -6.74 18.10
N GLU A 244 -7.38 -7.29 18.74
CA GLU A 244 -7.43 -7.42 20.19
C GLU A 244 -6.33 -8.33 20.77
N LEU A 245 -5.69 -9.15 19.93
CA LEU A 245 -4.55 -9.99 20.34
C LEU A 245 -3.21 -9.25 20.28
N MET A 246 -3.11 -8.15 19.56
CA MET A 246 -1.85 -7.47 19.28
C MET A 246 -1.05 -7.14 20.54
N ASP A 247 -1.65 -6.42 21.48
CA ASP A 247 -1.00 -6.01 22.71
C ASP A 247 -0.67 -7.17 23.64
N LYS A 248 -1.51 -8.20 23.63
CA LYS A 248 -1.29 -9.41 24.42
C LYS A 248 -0.06 -10.16 23.90
N ILE A 249 -0.02 -10.43 22.59
CA ILE A 249 1.09 -11.11 21.94
C ILE A 249 2.38 -10.33 22.15
N LEU A 250 2.38 -9.03 21.91
CA LEU A 250 3.56 -8.19 22.08
C LEU A 250 4.11 -8.22 23.52
N ARG A 251 3.24 -8.17 24.53
CA ARG A 251 3.65 -8.30 25.94
C ARG A 251 4.24 -9.66 26.25
N GLU A 252 3.67 -10.74 25.75
CA GLU A 252 4.19 -12.10 25.98
C GLU A 252 5.58 -12.28 25.34
N LEU A 253 5.78 -11.79 24.11
CA LEU A 253 7.08 -11.86 23.44
C LEU A 253 8.14 -11.06 24.21
N LYS A 254 7.83 -9.85 24.64
CA LYS A 254 8.72 -9.01 25.44
C LYS A 254 9.03 -9.64 26.81
N SER A 255 8.03 -10.21 27.49
CA SER A 255 8.21 -10.87 28.79
C SER A 255 9.09 -12.14 28.70
N ALA A 256 9.11 -12.79 27.54
CA ALA A 256 9.99 -13.93 27.26
C ALA A 256 11.39 -13.50 26.76
N GLY A 257 11.70 -12.20 26.82
CA GLY A 257 13.02 -11.65 26.46
C GLY A 257 13.27 -11.51 24.96
N LEU A 258 12.21 -11.57 24.11
CA LEU A 258 12.38 -11.32 22.69
C LEU A 258 12.42 -9.81 22.41
N CYS A 259 13.30 -9.41 21.50
CA CYS A 259 13.26 -8.08 20.90
C CYS A 259 12.09 -8.04 19.92
N ALA A 260 10.94 -7.54 20.39
CA ALA A 260 9.70 -7.42 19.63
C ALA A 260 9.10 -6.04 19.82
N GLN A 261 8.66 -5.42 18.73
CA GLN A 261 8.01 -4.10 18.74
C GLN A 261 6.81 -4.14 17.80
N SER A 262 5.82 -3.26 18.03
CA SER A 262 4.85 -3.02 16.96
C SER A 262 5.62 -2.58 15.71
N LEU A 263 5.14 -2.96 14.54
CA LEU A 263 5.81 -2.54 13.30
C LEU A 263 5.83 -1.00 13.21
N LYS A 264 4.75 -0.35 13.65
CA LYS A 264 4.64 1.10 13.72
C LYS A 264 5.79 1.73 14.52
N ASP A 265 6.08 1.22 15.72
CA ASP A 265 7.18 1.72 16.54
C ASP A 265 8.55 1.39 15.94
N ALA A 266 8.68 0.22 15.32
CA ALA A 266 9.93 -0.26 14.75
C ALA A 266 10.37 0.55 13.51
N VAL A 267 9.43 1.09 12.75
CA VAL A 267 9.70 1.89 11.54
C VAL A 267 9.61 3.41 11.78
N GLY A 268 9.22 3.84 12.99
CA GLY A 268 9.06 5.26 13.34
C GLY A 268 7.89 5.95 12.66
N ALA A 269 6.80 5.20 12.41
CA ALA A 269 5.62 5.66 11.67
C ALA A 269 4.51 6.18 12.60
#